data_10b007411c3c342820e7d0a77c6a181c
#
_entry.id   10b007411c3c342820e7d0a77c6a181c
#
_cell.length_a   1.000
_cell.length_b   1.000
_cell.length_c   1.000
_cell.angle_alpha   90.00
_cell.angle_beta   90.00
_cell.angle_gamma   90.00
#
_symmetry.space_group_name_H-M   'P 1'
#
loop_
_entity.id
_entity.type
_entity.pdbx_description
1 polymer ?
#
loop_
_entity_poly.entity_id
_entity_poly.type
_entity_poly.pdbx_seq_one_letter_code
_entity_poly.pdbx_strand_id
1 'polypeptide(L)'
;MNSNKRKIDDIYTYLKFRGDLDIKNHSLNEVDALIFSELSYIQFEDIVPTVGEKGTVTLTEAARKYVPKEGKESIFYARYEKLLEETAKCPRYADLQLSNYVSIMNQEERQQFSAIHIQLTPFLTFIAFRGTDETLTGWREDFDMSYKMPVPARIS
;
A
#
# COMPACT_ATOMS: atom_id res chain seq x y z
N MET A 1 15.86 2.32 -22.22
CA MET A 1 14.60 1.60 -22.00
C MET A 1 14.32 1.51 -20.52
N ASN A 2 13.29 2.16 -20.04
CA ASN A 2 13.01 2.30 -18.60
C ASN A 2 12.50 0.98 -18.00
N SER A 3 13.28 0.38 -17.09
CA SER A 3 12.87 -0.81 -16.33
C SER A 3 11.55 -0.59 -15.54
N ASN A 4 11.27 0.64 -15.12
CA ASN A 4 10.03 1.02 -14.44
C ASN A 4 8.79 0.87 -15.32
N LYS A 5 8.87 1.14 -16.62
CA LYS A 5 7.74 1.01 -17.54
C LYS A 5 7.30 -0.44 -17.69
N ARG A 6 8.26 -1.38 -17.79
CA ARG A 6 7.97 -2.81 -17.86
C ARG A 6 7.29 -3.33 -16.60
N LYS A 7 7.75 -2.89 -15.43
CA LYS A 7 7.21 -3.34 -14.14
C LYS A 7 5.75 -2.92 -13.94
N ILE A 8 5.39 -1.72 -14.39
CA ILE A 8 4.00 -1.22 -14.34
C ILE A 8 3.12 -1.97 -15.33
N ASP A 9 3.61 -2.17 -16.55
CA ASP A 9 2.88 -2.94 -17.56
C ASP A 9 2.65 -4.39 -17.10
N ASP A 10 3.59 -4.99 -16.38
CA ASP A 10 3.48 -6.34 -15.82
C ASP A 10 2.39 -6.45 -14.73
N ILE A 11 2.26 -5.45 -13.85
CA ILE A 11 1.19 -5.42 -12.84
C ILE A 11 -0.19 -5.35 -13.50
N TYR A 12 -0.41 -4.46 -14.45
CA TYR A 12 -1.70 -4.32 -15.12
C TYR A 12 -2.03 -5.52 -16.01
N THR A 13 -1.03 -6.12 -16.61
CA THR A 13 -1.16 -7.40 -17.34
C THR A 13 -1.57 -8.51 -16.37
N TYR A 14 -0.96 -8.58 -15.20
CA TYR A 14 -1.36 -9.52 -14.15
C TYR A 14 -2.80 -9.31 -13.70
N LEU A 15 -3.22 -8.07 -13.43
CA LEU A 15 -4.61 -7.75 -13.05
C LEU A 15 -5.60 -8.21 -14.12
N LYS A 16 -5.27 -8.02 -15.39
CA LYS A 16 -6.11 -8.43 -16.51
C LYS A 16 -6.30 -9.93 -16.60
N PHE A 17 -5.24 -10.72 -16.37
CA PHE A 17 -5.28 -12.18 -16.57
C PHE A 17 -5.52 -12.98 -15.30
N ARG A 18 -5.33 -12.39 -14.11
CA ARG A 18 -5.41 -13.06 -12.82
C ARG A 18 -6.31 -12.36 -11.80
N GLY A 19 -6.82 -11.17 -12.13
CA GLY A 19 -7.65 -10.39 -11.24
C GLY A 19 -9.02 -11.00 -10.93
N ASP A 20 -9.45 -12.01 -11.67
CA ASP A 20 -10.66 -12.78 -11.45
C ASP A 20 -10.48 -13.96 -10.46
N LEU A 21 -9.24 -14.35 -10.18
CA LEU A 21 -8.92 -15.50 -9.32
C LEU A 21 -8.88 -15.11 -7.85
N ASP A 22 -9.84 -15.53 -7.07
CA ASP A 22 -9.90 -15.20 -5.65
C ASP A 22 -8.70 -15.75 -4.84
N ILE A 23 -8.31 -15.02 -3.79
CA ILE A 23 -7.15 -15.38 -2.96
C ILE A 23 -7.38 -16.66 -2.14
N LYS A 24 -8.62 -17.01 -1.83
CA LYS A 24 -8.94 -18.22 -1.05
C LYS A 24 -8.55 -19.49 -1.78
N ASN A 25 -8.81 -19.54 -3.09
CA ASN A 25 -8.53 -20.70 -3.94
C ASN A 25 -7.21 -20.57 -4.70
N HIS A 26 -6.72 -19.37 -4.89
CA HIS A 26 -5.48 -19.06 -5.59
C HIS A 26 -4.58 -18.21 -4.69
N SER A 27 -3.75 -18.88 -3.93
CA SER A 27 -2.93 -18.29 -2.85
C SER A 27 -2.20 -17.00 -3.25
N LEU A 28 -1.94 -16.17 -2.25
CA LEU A 28 -1.08 -14.99 -2.34
C LEU A 28 0.25 -15.32 -3.01
N ASN A 29 0.68 -14.46 -3.90
CA ASN A 29 1.98 -14.55 -4.57
C ASN A 29 2.75 -13.22 -4.50
N GLU A 30 3.94 -13.19 -5.08
CA GLU A 30 4.83 -12.02 -5.05
C GLU A 30 4.25 -10.79 -5.72
N VAL A 31 3.43 -10.97 -6.75
CA VAL A 31 2.79 -9.85 -7.46
C VAL A 31 1.71 -9.22 -6.59
N ASP A 32 0.92 -10.04 -5.88
CA ASP A 32 -0.05 -9.54 -4.91
C ASP A 32 0.64 -8.74 -3.80
N ALA A 33 1.75 -9.26 -3.26
CA ALA A 33 2.53 -8.56 -2.24
C ALA A 33 3.06 -7.21 -2.74
N LEU A 34 3.52 -7.14 -3.99
CA LEU A 34 3.93 -5.89 -4.62
C LEU A 34 2.75 -4.90 -4.74
N ILE A 35 1.60 -5.37 -5.20
CA ILE A 35 0.38 -4.55 -5.31
C ILE A 35 0.00 -3.98 -3.95
N PHE A 36 -0.04 -4.78 -2.90
CA PHE A 36 -0.37 -4.32 -1.55
C PHE A 36 0.66 -3.31 -1.01
N SER A 37 1.93 -3.52 -1.31
CA SER A 37 2.99 -2.58 -0.93
C SER A 37 2.83 -1.24 -1.64
N GLU A 38 2.48 -1.23 -2.91
CA GLU A 38 2.19 -0.01 -3.66
C GLU A 38 0.91 0.69 -3.15
N LEU A 39 -0.13 -0.06 -2.79
CA LEU A 39 -1.36 0.49 -2.21
C LEU A 39 -1.15 1.12 -0.83
N SER A 40 -0.11 0.72 -0.10
CA SER A 40 0.22 1.33 1.20
C SER A 40 0.64 2.80 1.11
N TYR A 41 0.95 3.29 -0.10
CA TYR A 41 1.23 4.71 -0.35
C TYR A 41 -0.03 5.58 -0.44
N ILE A 42 -1.20 4.98 -0.61
CA ILE A 42 -2.48 5.71 -0.57
C ILE A 42 -2.75 6.21 0.83
N GLN A 43 -3.18 7.45 0.93
CA GLN A 43 -3.58 8.06 2.20
C GLN A 43 -5.05 7.72 2.48
N PHE A 44 -5.27 6.79 3.40
CA PHE A 44 -6.59 6.31 3.77
C PHE A 44 -7.15 6.92 5.06
N GLU A 45 -6.62 8.07 5.47
CA GLU A 45 -7.14 8.83 6.61
C GLU A 45 -8.66 9.06 6.45
N ASP A 46 -9.42 8.84 7.51
CA ASP A 46 -10.89 8.98 7.54
C ASP A 46 -11.67 8.02 6.61
N ILE A 47 -10.97 7.11 5.92
CA ILE A 47 -11.57 6.12 5.02
C ILE A 47 -11.49 4.73 5.63
N VAL A 48 -10.30 4.33 6.05
CA VAL A 48 -10.05 3.03 6.69
C VAL A 48 -9.95 3.23 8.20
N PRO A 49 -10.65 2.40 9.02
CA PRO A 49 -10.57 2.48 10.47
C PRO A 49 -9.14 2.42 10.98
N THR A 50 -8.79 3.33 11.89
CA THR A 50 -7.47 3.34 12.54
C THR A 50 -7.37 2.31 13.67
N VAL A 51 -6.18 2.14 14.22
CA VAL A 51 -5.95 1.24 15.36
C VAL A 51 -6.84 1.63 16.54
N GLY A 52 -7.56 0.64 17.10
CA GLY A 52 -8.50 0.84 18.19
C GLY A 52 -9.93 1.15 17.74
N GLU A 53 -10.15 1.53 16.51
CA GLU A 53 -11.49 1.64 15.93
C GLU A 53 -11.99 0.26 15.50
N LYS A 54 -13.30 0.05 15.65
CA LYS A 54 -13.96 -1.19 15.24
C LYS A 54 -14.37 -1.13 13.79
N GLY A 55 -14.40 -2.31 13.17
CA GLY A 55 -14.89 -2.46 11.81
C GLY A 55 -13.80 -2.51 10.77
N THR A 56 -14.24 -2.68 9.55
CA THR A 56 -13.42 -2.78 8.36
C THR A 56 -14.10 -2.07 7.20
N VAL A 57 -13.37 -1.79 6.14
CA VAL A 57 -13.90 -1.29 4.88
C VAL A 57 -13.34 -2.15 3.75
N THR A 58 -14.13 -2.45 2.74
CA THR A 58 -13.63 -3.18 1.57
C THR A 58 -12.75 -2.29 0.72
N LEU A 59 -11.85 -2.90 -0.06
CA LEU A 59 -11.03 -2.15 -1.01
C LEU A 59 -11.89 -1.35 -2.00
N THR A 60 -13.00 -1.93 -2.47
CA THR A 60 -13.96 -1.23 -3.33
C THR A 60 -14.57 0.00 -2.68
N GLU A 61 -14.99 -0.12 -1.42
CA GLU A 61 -15.52 1.02 -0.67
C GLU A 61 -14.47 2.08 -0.41
N ALA A 62 -13.26 1.67 -0.04
CA ALA A 62 -12.16 2.60 0.17
C ALA A 62 -11.81 3.36 -1.11
N ALA A 63 -11.75 2.68 -2.25
CA ALA A 63 -11.52 3.32 -3.54
C ALA A 63 -12.63 4.32 -3.91
N ARG A 64 -13.88 3.98 -3.63
CA ARG A 64 -15.03 4.88 -3.89
C ARG A 64 -15.00 6.12 -3.03
N LYS A 65 -14.54 6.01 -1.78
CA LYS A 65 -14.45 7.14 -0.83
C LYS A 65 -13.21 7.99 -1.04
N TYR A 66 -12.21 7.44 -1.70
CA TYR A 66 -10.94 8.14 -1.90
C TYR A 66 -11.10 9.32 -2.86
N VAL A 67 -10.54 10.46 -2.47
CA VAL A 67 -10.50 11.68 -3.29
C VAL A 67 -9.09 11.84 -3.85
N PRO A 68 -8.92 11.83 -5.19
CA PRO A 68 -7.61 12.00 -5.81
C PRO A 68 -6.93 13.30 -5.38
N LYS A 69 -5.60 13.24 -5.26
CA LYS A 69 -4.79 14.41 -4.92
C LYS A 69 -4.74 15.41 -6.05
N GLU A 70 -4.68 16.69 -5.69
CA GLU A 70 -4.59 17.80 -6.62
C GLU A 70 -3.26 18.53 -6.50
N GLY A 71 -2.96 19.38 -7.49
CA GLY A 71 -1.78 20.22 -7.49
C GLY A 71 -0.49 19.42 -7.64
N LYS A 72 0.55 19.78 -6.89
CA LYS A 72 1.88 19.14 -6.97
C LYS A 72 1.88 17.69 -6.50
N GLU A 73 1.01 17.37 -5.56
CA GLU A 73 0.89 16.00 -5.02
C GLU A 73 0.30 15.02 -6.02
N SER A 74 -0.53 15.49 -6.96
CA SER A 74 -1.17 14.64 -7.97
C SER A 74 -0.16 13.87 -8.81
N ILE A 75 1.00 14.45 -9.11
CA ILE A 75 2.05 13.82 -9.90
C ILE A 75 2.63 12.59 -9.17
N PHE A 76 2.84 12.71 -7.88
CA PHE A 76 3.36 11.62 -7.04
C PHE A 76 2.33 10.51 -6.85
N TYR A 77 1.09 10.87 -6.55
CA TYR A 77 0.05 9.91 -6.21
C TYR A 77 -0.65 9.25 -7.40
N ALA A 78 -0.57 9.85 -8.60
CA ALA A 78 -1.31 9.39 -9.79
C ALA A 78 -1.15 7.88 -10.09
N ARG A 79 0.06 7.32 -9.93
CA ARG A 79 0.32 5.89 -10.16
C ARG A 79 -0.38 5.00 -9.13
N TYR A 80 -0.38 5.40 -7.87
CA TYR A 80 -1.01 4.66 -6.79
C TYR A 80 -2.54 4.74 -6.87
N GLU A 81 -3.06 5.90 -7.21
CA GLU A 81 -4.49 6.13 -7.42
C GLU A 81 -5.04 5.30 -8.57
N LYS A 82 -4.31 5.25 -9.68
CA LYS A 82 -4.65 4.38 -10.81
C LYS A 82 -4.64 2.90 -10.40
N LEU A 83 -3.63 2.47 -9.64
CA LEU A 83 -3.57 1.11 -9.14
C LEU A 83 -4.72 0.79 -8.19
N LEU A 84 -5.09 1.71 -7.31
CA LEU A 84 -6.25 1.57 -6.42
C LEU A 84 -7.53 1.38 -7.23
N GLU A 85 -7.76 2.20 -8.23
CA GLU A 85 -8.92 2.12 -9.10
C GLU A 85 -8.99 0.76 -9.84
N GLU A 86 -7.90 0.32 -10.42
CA GLU A 86 -7.85 -0.92 -11.19
C GLU A 86 -7.97 -2.17 -10.30
N THR A 87 -7.33 -2.18 -9.13
CA THR A 87 -7.45 -3.31 -8.20
C THR A 87 -8.84 -3.41 -7.57
N ALA A 88 -9.48 -2.28 -7.29
CA ALA A 88 -10.84 -2.26 -6.74
C ALA A 88 -11.88 -2.87 -7.67
N LYS A 89 -11.61 -2.93 -8.98
CA LYS A 89 -12.47 -3.57 -9.99
C LYS A 89 -12.24 -5.09 -10.10
N CYS A 90 -11.13 -5.59 -9.55
CA CYS A 90 -10.77 -7.00 -9.67
C CYS A 90 -11.43 -7.84 -8.57
N PRO A 91 -12.18 -8.91 -8.90
CA PRO A 91 -12.75 -9.82 -7.89
C PRO A 91 -11.74 -10.36 -6.90
N ARG A 92 -10.49 -10.53 -7.29
CA ARG A 92 -9.39 -10.96 -6.43
C ARG A 92 -9.17 -10.05 -5.21
N TYR A 93 -9.37 -8.74 -5.36
CA TYR A 93 -9.06 -7.74 -4.34
C TYR A 93 -10.26 -6.93 -3.83
N ALA A 94 -11.31 -6.85 -4.61
CA ALA A 94 -12.44 -5.93 -4.39
C ALA A 94 -13.04 -6.03 -2.97
N ASP A 95 -13.19 -7.24 -2.46
CA ASP A 95 -13.85 -7.52 -1.18
C ASP A 95 -12.85 -7.71 -0.01
N LEU A 96 -11.56 -7.51 -0.24
CA LEU A 96 -10.57 -7.57 0.83
C LEU A 96 -10.86 -6.50 1.89
N GLN A 97 -10.82 -6.89 3.17
CA GLN A 97 -11.15 -6.03 4.29
C GLN A 97 -9.92 -5.25 4.75
N LEU A 98 -10.03 -3.92 4.76
CA LEU A 98 -8.99 -3.01 5.21
C LEU A 98 -9.30 -2.53 6.64
N SER A 99 -8.28 -2.47 7.48
CA SER A 99 -8.40 -2.03 8.86
C SER A 99 -7.06 -1.57 9.43
N ASN A 100 -7.09 -1.06 10.65
CA ASN A 100 -5.90 -0.68 11.41
C ASN A 100 -4.93 0.21 10.62
N TYR A 101 -5.48 1.18 9.91
CA TYR A 101 -4.67 2.16 9.19
C TYR A 101 -3.98 3.09 10.17
N VAL A 102 -2.68 3.25 10.00
CA VAL A 102 -1.85 4.17 10.79
C VAL A 102 -1.03 5.01 9.83
N SER A 103 -1.01 6.31 10.05
CA SER A 103 -0.13 7.23 9.37
C SER A 103 0.47 8.19 10.39
N ILE A 104 1.79 8.12 10.56
CA ILE A 104 2.54 8.99 11.46
C ILE A 104 3.51 9.79 10.62
N MET A 105 3.39 11.11 10.71
CA MET A 105 4.30 12.03 10.05
C MET A 105 4.86 12.98 11.10
N ASN A 106 6.14 12.82 11.44
CA ASN A 106 6.87 13.73 12.31
C ASN A 106 7.91 14.47 11.49
N GLN A 107 7.63 15.73 11.18
CA GLN A 107 8.52 16.59 10.41
C GLN A 107 9.80 16.95 11.15
N GLU A 108 9.76 17.08 12.46
CA GLU A 108 10.92 17.42 13.29
C GLU A 108 11.92 16.26 13.34
N GLU A 109 11.43 15.05 13.52
CA GLU A 109 12.25 13.83 13.55
C GLU A 109 12.43 13.21 12.15
N ARG A 110 11.84 13.79 11.12
CA ARG A 110 11.85 13.28 9.74
C ARG A 110 11.39 11.83 9.64
N GLN A 111 10.46 11.44 10.50
CA GLN A 111 9.86 10.11 10.50
C GLN A 111 8.58 10.12 9.67
N GLN A 112 8.50 9.20 8.74
CA GLN A 112 7.29 8.90 8.02
C GLN A 112 7.02 7.41 8.14
N PHE A 113 5.87 7.08 8.67
CA PHE A 113 5.45 5.70 8.83
C PHE A 113 3.98 5.58 8.50
N SER A 114 3.65 4.60 7.72
CA SER A 114 2.26 4.22 7.47
C SER A 114 2.16 2.70 7.39
N ALA A 115 1.07 2.18 7.90
CA ALA A 115 0.76 0.76 7.84
C ALA A 115 -0.73 0.53 7.67
N ILE A 116 -1.10 -0.57 7.03
CA ILE A 116 -2.47 -0.98 6.83
C ILE A 116 -2.58 -2.50 6.90
N HIS A 117 -3.63 -3.00 7.56
CA HIS A 117 -3.99 -4.41 7.55
C HIS A 117 -4.93 -4.71 6.38
N ILE A 118 -4.59 -5.71 5.60
CA ILE A 118 -5.38 -6.23 4.50
C ILE A 118 -5.72 -7.69 4.82
N GLN A 119 -6.96 -7.95 5.18
CA GLN A 119 -7.39 -9.30 5.50
C GLN A 119 -7.70 -10.08 4.23
N LEU A 120 -6.91 -11.12 3.98
CA LEU A 120 -6.98 -11.96 2.78
C LEU A 120 -7.96 -13.12 2.96
N THR A 121 -7.92 -13.75 4.13
CA THR A 121 -8.83 -14.81 4.55
C THR A 121 -9.15 -14.61 6.04
N PRO A 122 -10.13 -15.36 6.63
CA PRO A 122 -10.37 -15.26 8.07
C PRO A 122 -9.14 -15.54 8.96
N PHE A 123 -8.12 -16.20 8.40
CA PHE A 123 -6.93 -16.62 9.13
C PHE A 123 -5.62 -15.98 8.64
N LEU A 124 -5.68 -15.15 7.59
CA LEU A 124 -4.49 -14.56 6.99
C LEU A 124 -4.68 -13.07 6.75
N THR A 125 -3.82 -12.28 7.37
CA THR A 125 -3.76 -10.83 7.18
C THR A 125 -2.40 -10.43 6.63
N PHE A 126 -2.40 -9.64 5.57
CA PHE A 126 -1.21 -8.99 5.06
C PHE A 126 -1.07 -7.61 5.72
N ILE A 127 0.10 -7.30 6.23
CA ILE A 127 0.39 -5.97 6.78
C ILE A 127 1.32 -5.27 5.80
N ALA A 128 0.81 -4.24 5.15
CA ALA A 128 1.58 -3.42 4.24
C ALA A 128 2.13 -2.19 4.98
N PHE A 129 3.41 -1.93 4.80
CA PHE A 129 4.09 -0.77 5.35
C PHE A 129 4.44 0.18 4.22
N ARG A 130 4.14 1.46 4.40
CA ARG A 130 4.69 2.48 3.54
C ARG A 130 6.17 2.64 3.86
N GLY A 131 6.99 2.46 2.83
CA GLY A 131 8.41 2.76 2.90
C GLY A 131 8.67 4.25 3.06
N THR A 132 9.91 4.58 3.32
CA THR A 132 10.38 5.95 3.39
C THR A 132 10.17 6.69 2.07
N ASP A 133 9.98 7.99 2.16
CA ASP A 133 9.89 8.86 0.97
C ASP A 133 11.11 8.71 0.05
N GLU A 134 10.92 8.98 -1.23
CA GLU A 134 12.00 9.10 -2.23
C GLU A 134 12.92 10.31 -1.95
N THR A 135 12.93 10.82 -0.71
CA THR A 135 13.85 11.85 -0.28
C THR A 135 15.21 11.25 0.06
N LEU A 136 16.26 12.03 -0.10
CA LEU A 136 17.62 11.66 0.30
C LEU A 136 17.72 11.09 1.72
N THR A 137 16.84 11.53 2.61
CA THR A 137 16.75 11.06 3.99
C THR A 137 16.24 9.63 4.07
N GLY A 138 15.18 9.29 3.31
CA GLY A 138 14.67 7.93 3.24
C GLY A 138 15.70 6.95 2.66
N TRP A 139 16.37 7.32 1.59
CA TRP A 139 17.46 6.53 1.01
C TRP A 139 18.61 6.30 1.98
N ARG A 140 18.94 7.32 2.77
CA ARG A 140 19.98 7.23 3.78
C ARG A 140 19.61 6.30 4.92
N GLU A 141 18.35 6.33 5.37
CA GLU A 141 17.84 5.40 6.39
C GLU A 141 17.84 3.96 5.86
N ASP A 142 17.37 3.72 4.63
CA ASP A 142 17.39 2.41 4.00
C ASP A 142 18.83 1.89 3.84
N PHE A 143 19.73 2.77 3.49
CA PHE A 143 21.15 2.43 3.38
C PHE A 143 21.76 2.11 4.75
N ASP A 144 21.47 2.92 5.75
CA ASP A 144 21.91 2.70 7.14
C ASP A 144 21.32 1.40 7.72
N MET A 145 20.10 1.03 7.35
CA MET A 145 19.49 -0.26 7.71
C MET A 145 20.24 -1.47 7.13
N SER A 146 20.93 -1.28 6.03
CA SER A 146 21.74 -2.35 5.40
C SER A 146 23.09 -2.56 6.09
N TYR A 147 23.63 -1.54 6.74
CA TYR A 147 24.99 -1.54 7.26
C TYR A 147 25.12 -1.39 8.78
N LYS A 148 24.12 -0.80 9.42
CA LYS A 148 24.16 -0.51 10.86
C LYS A 148 22.96 -1.13 11.56
N MET A 149 23.25 -1.99 12.51
CA MET A 149 22.27 -2.48 13.45
C MET A 149 22.74 -2.17 14.87
N PRO A 150 21.87 -1.63 15.72
CA PRO A 150 20.47 -1.27 15.56
C PRO A 150 20.26 0.10 14.91
N VAL A 151 19.16 0.24 14.13
CA VAL A 151 18.75 1.51 13.52
C VAL A 151 17.75 2.20 14.45
N PRO A 152 17.90 3.51 14.74
CA PRO A 152 17.02 4.22 15.69
C PRO A 152 15.52 4.08 15.42
N ALA A 153 15.11 4.06 14.16
CA ALA A 153 13.70 3.92 13.77
C ALA A 153 13.09 2.54 14.09
N ARG A 154 13.89 1.55 14.46
CA ARG A 154 13.43 0.20 14.83
C ARG A 154 13.42 -0.10 16.31
N ILE A 155 13.91 0.81 17.13
CA ILE A 155 14.03 0.64 18.59
C ILE A 155 12.82 1.22 19.34
N SER A 156 11.92 1.93 18.66
CA SER A 156 10.72 2.50 19.27
C SER A 156 9.57 1.48 19.35
#